data_9953dee6485320d01bcfb7a351a86781
#
_entry.id   9953dee6485320d01bcfb7a351a86781
#
_cell.length_a   1.000
_cell.length_b   1.000
_cell.length_c   1.000
_cell.angle_alpha   90.00
_cell.angle_beta   90.00
_cell.angle_gamma   90.00
#
_symmetry.space_group_name_H-M   'P 1'
#
loop_
_entity.id
_entity.type
_entity.pdbx_description
1 polymer ?
#
loop_
_entity_poly.entity_id
_entity_poly.type
_entity_poly.pdbx_seq_one_letter_code
_entity_poly.pdbx_strand_id
1 'polypeptide(L)'
;MSKYFKNIEDNMNVDFLAKLDEAREFAGIPFIINSAYRSPSHPESIKNPTSSHIKGLAVDISAKDSRQRFLILDALMVVGFNRIGIAGTFIHVDLDLDKSQNVIWTY
;
A
#
# COMPACT_ATOMS: atom_id res chain seq x y z
N MET A 1 -8.74 -12.61 8.78
CA MET A 1 -9.11 -11.25 9.20
C MET A 1 -7.87 -10.42 9.47
N SER A 2 -7.81 -9.21 8.93
CA SER A 2 -6.68 -8.32 9.17
C SER A 2 -6.68 -7.83 10.61
N LYS A 3 -5.51 -7.76 11.23
CA LYS A 3 -5.36 -7.26 12.60
C LYS A 3 -5.59 -5.75 12.67
N TYR A 4 -5.03 -4.99 11.72
CA TYR A 4 -5.04 -3.53 11.74
C TYR A 4 -5.94 -2.89 10.68
N PHE A 5 -6.37 -3.64 9.66
CA PHE A 5 -7.01 -3.08 8.47
C PHE A 5 -8.40 -3.65 8.22
N LYS A 6 -9.14 -3.98 9.28
CA LYS A 6 -10.51 -4.51 9.17
C LYS A 6 -11.45 -3.58 8.41
N ASN A 7 -11.23 -2.28 8.54
CA ASN A 7 -12.08 -1.27 7.92
C ASN A 7 -11.92 -1.19 6.39
N ILE A 8 -10.89 -1.82 5.83
CA ILE A 8 -10.64 -1.81 4.38
C ILE A 8 -10.58 -3.21 3.78
N GLU A 9 -10.99 -4.24 4.50
CA GLU A 9 -10.85 -5.64 4.05
C GLU A 9 -11.64 -5.96 2.78
N ASP A 10 -12.77 -5.29 2.56
CA ASP A 10 -13.63 -5.60 1.43
C ASP A 10 -12.89 -5.45 0.10
N ASN A 11 -12.93 -6.52 -0.70
CA ASN A 11 -12.27 -6.59 -2.02
C ASN A 11 -10.74 -6.51 -1.98
N MET A 12 -10.14 -6.57 -0.79
CA MET A 12 -8.68 -6.61 -0.67
C MET A 12 -8.17 -8.05 -0.63
N ASN A 13 -7.00 -8.25 -1.21
CA ASN A 13 -6.32 -9.54 -1.18
C ASN A 13 -5.89 -9.88 0.25
N VAL A 14 -6.20 -11.09 0.69
CA VAL A 14 -5.92 -11.53 2.07
C VAL A 14 -4.42 -11.59 2.35
N ASP A 15 -3.63 -12.11 1.43
CA ASP A 15 -2.18 -12.23 1.61
C ASP A 15 -1.50 -10.86 1.65
N PHE A 16 -1.98 -9.93 0.83
CA PHE A 16 -1.50 -8.55 0.86
C PHE A 16 -1.75 -7.92 2.23
N LEU A 17 -2.97 -8.05 2.76
CA LEU A 17 -3.30 -7.48 4.07
C LEU A 17 -2.51 -8.12 5.21
N ALA A 18 -2.28 -9.43 5.14
CA ALA A 18 -1.47 -10.12 6.15
C ALA A 18 -0.03 -9.57 6.19
N LYS A 19 0.55 -9.35 5.02
CA LYS A 19 1.89 -8.76 4.89
C LYS A 19 1.92 -7.30 5.36
N LEU A 20 0.87 -6.55 5.05
CA LEU A 20 0.74 -5.16 5.51
C LEU A 20 0.58 -5.10 7.04
N ASP A 21 -0.16 -6.03 7.64
CA ASP A 21 -0.26 -6.14 9.10
C ASP A 21 1.12 -6.35 9.74
N GLU A 22 1.96 -7.20 9.16
CA GLU A 22 3.33 -7.42 9.64
C GLU A 22 4.15 -6.12 9.58
N ALA A 23 4.04 -5.39 8.49
CA ALA A 23 4.75 -4.11 8.35
C ALA A 23 4.29 -3.10 9.39
N ARG A 24 2.97 -3.00 9.61
CA ARG A 24 2.41 -2.11 10.63
C ARG A 24 2.91 -2.46 12.02
N GLU A 25 2.96 -3.75 12.35
CA GLU A 25 3.46 -4.23 13.63
C GLU A 25 4.93 -3.85 13.81
N PHE A 26 5.74 -4.07 12.80
CA PHE A 26 7.17 -3.74 12.83
C PHE A 26 7.39 -2.23 12.96
N ALA A 27 6.62 -1.42 12.25
CA ALA A 27 6.80 0.04 12.23
C ALA A 27 6.54 0.69 13.60
N GLY A 28 5.63 0.12 14.39
CA GLY A 28 5.28 0.65 15.70
C GLY A 28 4.47 1.95 15.66
N ILE A 29 3.99 2.35 14.48
CA ILE A 29 3.12 3.53 14.32
C ILE A 29 1.89 3.15 13.50
N PRO A 30 0.77 3.86 13.66
CA PRO A 30 -0.41 3.61 12.83
C PRO A 30 -0.14 3.86 11.34
N PHE A 31 -0.70 2.99 10.49
CA PHE A 31 -0.75 3.22 9.04
C PHE A 31 -2.12 3.78 8.72
N ILE A 32 -2.17 5.05 8.36
CA ILE A 32 -3.41 5.71 7.96
C ILE A 32 -3.55 5.53 6.45
N ILE A 33 -4.59 4.81 6.04
CA ILE A 33 -4.78 4.43 4.64
C ILE A 33 -5.61 5.49 3.93
N ASN A 34 -5.01 6.15 2.95
CA ASN A 34 -5.67 7.16 2.12
C ASN A 34 -6.46 6.54 0.96
N SER A 35 -5.99 5.42 0.45
CA SER A 35 -6.61 4.73 -0.68
C SER A 35 -6.31 3.24 -0.58
N ALA A 36 -7.33 2.41 -0.84
CA ALA A 36 -7.22 0.95 -0.83
C ALA A 36 -7.84 0.38 -2.10
N TYR A 37 -8.81 -0.53 -2.00
CA TYR A 37 -9.51 -1.03 -3.19
C TYR A 37 -10.24 0.11 -3.91
N ARG A 38 -10.18 0.06 -5.22
CA ARG A 38 -10.85 1.04 -6.09
C ARG A 38 -11.65 0.29 -7.13
N SER A 39 -12.96 0.55 -7.22
CA SER A 39 -13.80 -0.14 -8.20
C SER A 39 -13.37 0.23 -9.63
N PRO A 40 -13.61 -0.65 -10.63
CA PRO A 40 -13.27 -0.33 -12.02
C PRO A 40 -14.01 0.91 -12.56
N SER A 41 -15.18 1.25 -12.01
CA SER A 41 -15.97 2.40 -12.41
C SER A 41 -15.56 3.71 -11.76
N HIS A 42 -14.64 3.69 -10.78
CA HIS A 42 -14.15 4.90 -10.13
C HIS A 42 -13.43 5.80 -11.15
N PRO A 43 -13.57 7.14 -11.10
CA PRO A 43 -12.92 8.03 -12.06
C PRO A 43 -11.41 7.79 -12.20
N GLU A 44 -10.70 7.55 -11.11
CA GLU A 44 -9.27 7.24 -11.18
C GLU A 44 -8.98 5.90 -11.86
N SER A 45 -9.87 4.91 -11.73
CA SER A 45 -9.75 3.63 -12.40
C SER A 45 -9.97 3.75 -13.90
N ILE A 46 -10.85 4.63 -14.32
CA ILE A 46 -11.12 4.91 -15.74
C ILE A 46 -9.87 5.52 -16.39
N LYS A 47 -9.18 6.42 -15.68
CA LYS A 47 -7.92 7.01 -16.14
C LYS A 47 -6.77 6.03 -16.14
N ASN A 48 -6.77 5.08 -15.21
CA ASN A 48 -5.67 4.13 -15.01
C ASN A 48 -6.24 2.72 -14.78
N PRO A 49 -6.72 2.07 -15.84
CA PRO A 49 -7.42 0.77 -15.72
C PRO A 49 -6.51 -0.39 -15.31
N THR A 50 -5.19 -0.19 -15.33
CA THR A 50 -4.23 -1.22 -14.89
C THR A 50 -3.73 -0.99 -13.47
N SER A 51 -4.32 -0.06 -12.73
CA SER A 51 -3.93 0.24 -11.35
C SER A 51 -4.05 -0.99 -10.45
N SER A 52 -3.05 -1.19 -9.62
CA SER A 52 -3.03 -2.27 -8.63
C SER A 52 -4.12 -2.11 -7.55
N HIS A 53 -4.63 -0.89 -7.35
CA HIS A 53 -5.77 -0.63 -6.45
C HIS A 53 -7.04 -1.35 -6.92
N ILE A 54 -7.25 -1.48 -8.22
CA ILE A 54 -8.41 -2.18 -8.79
C ILE A 54 -8.36 -3.68 -8.45
N LYS A 55 -7.18 -4.22 -8.32
CA LYS A 55 -6.96 -5.64 -8.02
C LYS A 55 -7.06 -5.96 -6.52
N GLY A 56 -7.21 -4.96 -5.66
CA GLY A 56 -7.15 -5.15 -4.21
C GLY A 56 -5.75 -5.48 -3.71
N LEU A 57 -4.72 -5.06 -4.43
CA LEU A 57 -3.32 -5.39 -4.16
C LEU A 57 -2.48 -4.16 -3.78
N ALA A 58 -3.11 -3.02 -3.56
CA ALA A 58 -2.39 -1.78 -3.29
C ALA A 58 -3.08 -0.93 -2.23
N VAL A 59 -2.28 -0.20 -1.47
CA VAL A 59 -2.74 0.89 -0.60
C VAL A 59 -1.80 2.07 -0.72
N ASP A 60 -2.34 3.26 -0.43
CA ASP A 60 -1.57 4.47 -0.22
C ASP A 60 -1.63 4.81 1.27
N ILE A 61 -0.47 4.90 1.89
CA ILE A 61 -0.32 5.12 3.34
C ILE A 61 0.11 6.56 3.56
N SER A 62 -0.61 7.30 4.41
CA SER A 62 -0.24 8.67 4.75
C SER A 62 1.18 8.73 5.34
N ALA A 63 2.00 9.63 4.80
CA ALA A 63 3.37 9.87 5.25
C ALA A 63 3.67 11.35 5.08
N LYS A 64 3.34 12.16 6.10
CA LYS A 64 3.35 13.63 6.00
C LYS A 64 4.66 14.27 6.42
N ASP A 65 5.52 13.52 7.10
CA ASP A 65 6.82 14.03 7.54
C ASP A 65 7.93 12.99 7.31
N SER A 66 9.15 13.42 7.48
CA SER A 66 10.33 12.59 7.20
C SER A 66 10.43 11.38 8.12
N ARG A 67 9.99 11.51 9.37
CA ARG A 67 10.03 10.40 10.33
C ARG A 67 9.01 9.32 9.96
N GLN A 68 7.77 9.72 9.65
CA GLN A 68 6.75 8.78 9.20
C GLN A 68 7.20 8.05 7.94
N ARG A 69 7.75 8.80 6.98
CA ARG A 69 8.25 8.25 5.73
C ARG A 69 9.31 7.18 5.97
N PHE A 70 10.26 7.46 6.85
CA PHE A 70 11.32 6.50 7.18
C PHE A 70 10.75 5.23 7.82
N LEU A 71 9.92 5.39 8.87
CA LEU A 71 9.39 4.25 9.61
C LEU A 71 8.49 3.36 8.75
N ILE A 72 7.68 3.96 7.89
CA ILE A 72 6.80 3.22 6.98
C ILE A 72 7.64 2.49 5.92
N LEU A 73 8.55 3.20 5.27
CA LEU A 73 9.38 2.62 4.21
C LEU A 73 10.24 1.47 4.74
N ASP A 74 10.88 1.68 5.88
CA ASP A 74 11.71 0.66 6.53
C ASP A 74 10.89 -0.60 6.81
N ALA A 75 9.71 -0.45 7.40
CA ALA A 75 8.83 -1.57 7.73
C ALA A 75 8.38 -2.33 6.48
N LEU A 76 7.98 -1.62 5.42
CA LEU A 76 7.57 -2.25 4.17
C LEU A 76 8.71 -3.08 3.56
N MET A 77 9.93 -2.56 3.59
CA MET A 77 11.09 -3.26 3.05
C MET A 77 11.48 -4.46 3.91
N VAL A 78 11.42 -4.33 5.22
CA VAL A 78 11.77 -5.41 6.16
C VAL A 78 10.86 -6.63 5.95
N VAL A 79 9.56 -6.41 5.74
CA VAL A 79 8.64 -7.54 5.51
C VAL A 79 8.65 -8.05 4.06
N GLY A 80 9.43 -7.42 3.19
CA GLY A 80 9.68 -7.94 1.85
C GLY A 80 8.82 -7.36 0.74
N PHE A 81 8.16 -6.23 0.94
CA PHE A 81 7.55 -5.52 -0.19
C PHE A 81 8.66 -4.99 -1.10
N ASN A 82 8.46 -5.16 -2.40
CA ASN A 82 9.47 -4.75 -3.40
C ASN A 82 8.90 -3.86 -4.51
N ARG A 83 7.71 -3.31 -4.30
CA ARG A 83 7.10 -2.32 -5.19
C ARG A 83 6.59 -1.17 -4.35
N ILE A 84 7.30 -0.05 -4.38
CA ILE A 84 7.03 1.08 -3.47
C ILE A 84 7.12 2.38 -4.26
N GLY A 85 6.11 3.24 -4.12
CA GLY A 85 6.11 4.59 -4.67
C GLY A 85 6.16 5.61 -3.55
N ILE A 86 7.05 6.60 -3.67
CA ILE A 86 7.23 7.64 -2.65
C ILE A 86 6.74 8.97 -3.19
N ALA A 87 5.64 9.46 -2.64
CA ALA A 87 5.09 10.78 -2.95
C ALA A 87 5.38 11.77 -1.82
N GLY A 88 5.00 13.03 -2.02
CA GLY A 88 5.25 14.07 -1.02
C GLY A 88 4.52 13.84 0.29
N THR A 89 3.32 13.25 0.28
CA THR A 89 2.49 13.09 1.48
C THR A 89 2.01 11.66 1.72
N PHE A 90 2.40 10.71 0.87
CA PHE A 90 2.01 9.30 1.04
C PHE A 90 3.06 8.37 0.47
N ILE A 91 2.97 7.10 0.86
CA ILE A 91 3.74 6.02 0.27
C ILE A 91 2.75 5.01 -0.30
N HIS A 92 2.90 4.71 -1.58
CA HIS A 92 2.19 3.63 -2.26
C HIS A 92 2.96 2.33 -2.06
N VAL A 93 2.24 1.26 -1.78
CA VAL A 93 2.82 -0.10 -1.76
C VAL A 93 1.85 -1.06 -2.41
N ASP A 94 2.37 -1.98 -3.18
CA ASP A 94 1.54 -3.01 -3.80
C ASP A 94 2.24 -4.36 -3.86
N LEU A 95 1.46 -5.40 -4.14
CA LEU A 95 1.91 -6.77 -4.31
C LEU A 95 1.50 -7.26 -5.71
N ASP A 96 1.66 -6.42 -6.72
CA ASP A 96 1.21 -6.70 -8.08
C ASP A 96 2.30 -7.40 -8.87
N LEU A 97 2.17 -8.73 -8.99
CA LEU A 97 3.16 -9.56 -9.66
C LEU A 97 3.16 -9.40 -11.19
N ASP A 98 2.16 -8.75 -11.76
CA ASP A 98 2.08 -8.47 -13.20
C ASP A 98 2.92 -7.27 -13.63
N LYS A 99 3.55 -6.61 -12.67
CA LYS A 99 4.37 -5.41 -12.91
C LYS A 99 5.82 -5.66 -12.53
N SER A 100 6.70 -4.74 -12.92
CA SER A 100 8.14 -4.84 -12.60
C SER A 100 8.37 -4.96 -11.10
N GLN A 101 9.17 -5.94 -10.71
CA GLN A 101 9.52 -6.17 -9.30
C GLN A 101 10.82 -5.47 -8.94
N ASN A 102 11.06 -5.28 -7.65
CA ASN A 102 12.28 -4.68 -7.10
C ASN A 102 12.47 -3.24 -7.58
N VAL A 103 11.41 -2.44 -7.47
CA VAL A 103 11.40 -1.03 -7.90
C VAL A 103 10.88 -0.12 -6.80
N ILE A 104 11.52 1.05 -6.71
CA ILE A 104 11.03 2.19 -5.93
C ILE A 104 10.97 3.37 -6.89
N TRP A 105 9.83 4.04 -6.95
CA TRP A 105 9.69 5.21 -7.81
C TRP A 105 9.26 6.41 -6.98
N THR A 106 9.41 7.59 -7.57
CA THR A 106 8.93 8.85 -6.98
C THR A 106 7.87 9.46 -7.89
N TYR A 107 7.04 10.24 -7.30
CA TYR A 107 5.97 10.94 -8.02
C TYR A 107 6.44 12.32 -8.47
#